data_fd7e2a5aacb52dea59a5f99d8fea91f7
#
_entry.id   fd7e2a5aacb52dea59a5f99d8fea91f7
#
_cell.length_a   1.000
_cell.length_b   1.000
_cell.length_c   1.000
_cell.angle_alpha   90.00
_cell.angle_beta   90.00
_cell.angle_gamma   90.00
#
_symmetry.space_group_name_H-M   'P 1'
#
loop_
_entity.id
_entity.type
_entity.pdbx_description
1 polymer ?
#
loop_
_entity_poly.entity_id
_entity_poly.type
_entity_poly.pdbx_seq_one_letter_code
_entity_poly.pdbx_strand_id
1 'polypeptide(L)'
;MKTMKSLCGMLAVLAFTACSNDSDEATGSENHIWHVTLTASMGDATHRALDADGNTITASFAAGDVVEVVRADGSPVGPLTAKATGASTTLEGNISGTFAADEVLKLRYRSATANYDGQEGTLPGIAAGQDYAEGTLTVKTVTPLTFESNSVTLAPQQSITKFTFKDGSSDINVKTFGIAATGLVQSIAANGTETVGAVTGTLATPSSDVYVALRNKETGTRTYSFTIQDEDGNWYIFTKAANLTNGKNYTASVTLSDKLPALTNSSAVGTIGVVGGLPAIAISGNKAVALMNAGALCPEAYGTYYTYENRASGLTGAWYVPSDTELLSLKTSYTNNAWEAQNGVYGYRYTIGSNTLFFPAAGFYDNTPPPSVLLSVTSFGYYWSATNYDDDEAYSLKFSSSVNNKYGEYKTNGLSVRPFHALPTE
;
A
#
# COMPACT_ATOMS: atom_id res chain seq x y z
N MET A 1 3.64 60.32 -13.22
CA MET A 1 3.34 60.41 -11.78
C MET A 1 2.02 59.71 -11.53
N LYS A 2 2.04 58.45 -11.10
CA LYS A 2 0.88 57.75 -10.51
C LYS A 2 1.41 56.96 -9.31
N THR A 3 0.99 57.39 -8.18
CA THR A 3 1.35 56.90 -6.84
C THR A 3 0.76 55.51 -6.60
N MET A 4 1.64 54.57 -6.30
CA MET A 4 1.32 53.23 -5.83
C MET A 4 0.98 53.35 -4.34
N LYS A 5 -0.27 53.09 -3.98
CA LYS A 5 -0.70 52.94 -2.58
C LYS A 5 -0.38 51.52 -2.11
N SER A 6 0.63 51.38 -1.24
CA SER A 6 0.92 50.18 -0.46
C SER A 6 -0.19 49.99 0.56
N LEU A 7 -0.92 48.89 0.48
CA LEU A 7 -1.88 48.47 1.50
C LEU A 7 -1.13 47.56 2.46
N CYS A 8 -0.69 48.12 3.59
CA CYS A 8 -0.11 47.41 4.70
C CYS A 8 -1.25 46.71 5.44
N GLY A 9 -1.43 45.39 5.22
CA GLY A 9 -2.36 44.57 6.00
C GLY A 9 -1.80 44.35 7.41
N MET A 10 -2.44 44.95 8.41
CA MET A 10 -2.20 44.70 9.81
C MET A 10 -2.63 43.27 10.12
N LEU A 11 -1.65 42.37 10.31
CA LEU A 11 -1.89 41.04 10.85
C LEU A 11 -2.11 41.18 12.35
N ALA A 12 -3.35 41.08 12.81
CA ALA A 12 -3.67 41.04 14.24
C ALA A 12 -3.18 39.71 14.80
N VAL A 13 -2.08 39.73 15.54
CA VAL A 13 -1.61 38.61 16.33
C VAL A 13 -2.53 38.47 17.53
N LEU A 14 -3.51 37.61 17.46
CA LEU A 14 -4.28 37.14 18.61
C LEU A 14 -3.42 36.07 19.33
N ALA A 15 -2.82 36.45 20.44
CA ALA A 15 -2.24 35.49 21.36
C ALA A 15 -3.36 34.76 22.09
N PHE A 16 -3.54 33.47 21.78
CA PHE A 16 -4.44 32.62 22.56
C PHE A 16 -3.66 31.90 23.64
N THR A 17 -4.06 32.12 24.87
CA THR A 17 -3.63 31.35 26.01
C THR A 17 -4.53 30.14 26.15
N ALA A 18 -3.96 28.94 26.30
CA ALA A 18 -4.71 27.77 26.72
C ALA A 18 -5.18 27.99 28.16
N CYS A 19 -6.49 28.01 28.40
CA CYS A 19 -7.05 28.03 29.75
C CYS A 19 -7.20 26.59 30.23
N SER A 20 -6.54 26.26 31.36
CA SER A 20 -6.87 25.05 32.12
C SER A 20 -8.07 25.35 33.02
N ASN A 21 -9.10 24.50 33.00
CA ASN A 21 -10.10 24.47 34.08
C ASN A 21 -9.56 23.53 35.17
N ASP A 22 -8.89 24.09 36.17
CA ASP A 22 -8.44 23.29 37.30
C ASP A 22 -9.02 23.81 38.61
N SER A 23 -9.66 22.92 39.30
CA SER A 23 -9.85 22.97 40.77
C SER A 23 -9.81 21.51 41.24
N ASP A 24 -8.62 21.05 41.61
CA ASP A 24 -8.37 20.25 42.80
C ASP A 24 -6.99 19.58 42.75
N GLU A 25 -6.19 19.83 43.79
CA GLU A 25 -4.91 19.14 44.03
C GLU A 25 -5.17 17.67 44.38
N ALA A 26 -4.72 16.76 43.51
CA ALA A 26 -4.55 15.35 43.84
C ALA A 26 -3.27 14.82 43.19
N THR A 27 -2.37 14.31 43.98
CA THR A 27 -1.13 13.63 43.61
C THR A 27 -1.40 12.30 42.93
N GLY A 28 -1.59 12.33 41.61
CA GLY A 28 -1.71 11.20 40.71
C GLY A 28 -1.45 11.69 39.28
N SER A 29 -0.85 10.91 38.41
CA SER A 29 -0.57 11.30 37.03
C SER A 29 -1.87 11.60 36.31
N GLU A 30 -2.38 12.82 36.41
CA GLU A 30 -3.62 13.24 35.78
C GLU A 30 -3.40 13.46 34.31
N ASN A 31 -4.25 12.83 33.49
CA ASN A 31 -4.36 13.13 32.08
C ASN A 31 -5.00 14.53 31.93
N HIS A 32 -4.15 15.54 31.78
CA HIS A 32 -4.65 16.88 31.46
C HIS A 32 -5.23 16.91 30.05
N ILE A 33 -6.37 17.61 29.90
CA ILE A 33 -7.00 17.90 28.61
C ILE A 33 -6.70 19.36 28.27
N TRP A 34 -6.08 19.57 27.11
CA TRP A 34 -5.70 20.86 26.60
C TRP A 34 -6.48 21.20 25.35
N HIS A 35 -7.16 22.36 25.36
CA HIS A 35 -7.76 22.89 24.13
C HIS A 35 -6.68 23.55 23.28
N VAL A 36 -6.55 23.10 22.01
CA VAL A 36 -5.51 23.55 21.07
C VAL A 36 -6.17 24.19 19.86
N THR A 37 -5.64 25.34 19.47
CA THR A 37 -6.02 26.06 18.24
C THR A 37 -4.76 26.43 17.48
N LEU A 38 -4.66 26.01 16.22
CA LEU A 38 -3.52 26.20 15.34
C LEU A 38 -3.96 26.70 13.96
N THR A 39 -3.11 27.44 13.27
CA THR A 39 -3.25 27.65 11.82
C THR A 39 -2.54 26.53 11.08
N ALA A 40 -3.21 25.84 10.20
CA ALA A 40 -2.61 24.84 9.33
C ALA A 40 -2.67 25.26 7.87
N SER A 41 -1.62 24.99 7.12
CA SER A 41 -1.59 25.10 5.66
C SER A 41 -1.14 23.78 5.06
N MET A 42 -1.61 23.46 3.86
CA MET A 42 -1.05 22.41 3.04
C MET A 42 0.22 22.93 2.39
N GLY A 43 1.29 22.15 2.43
CA GLY A 43 2.51 22.40 1.68
C GLY A 43 2.24 22.34 0.17
N ASP A 44 3.16 22.89 -0.63
CA ASP A 44 3.05 22.88 -2.09
C ASP A 44 2.80 21.47 -2.62
N ALA A 45 1.78 21.40 -3.43
CA ALA A 45 1.33 20.28 -4.25
C ALA A 45 0.63 19.12 -3.50
N THR A 46 -0.59 19.04 -3.78
CA THR A 46 -1.58 17.98 -3.59
C THR A 46 -2.57 18.19 -2.48
N HIS A 47 -3.79 18.19 -2.84
CA HIS A 47 -4.86 18.73 -2.05
C HIS A 47 -6.11 17.87 -2.08
N ARG A 48 -7.01 18.14 -1.22
CA ARG A 48 -8.14 17.35 -0.86
C ARG A 48 -9.41 17.51 -1.58
N ALA A 49 -9.70 18.52 -2.28
CA ALA A 49 -10.46 18.43 -3.50
C ALA A 49 -9.38 18.20 -4.56
N LEU A 50 -9.03 16.96 -4.84
CA LEU A 50 -8.14 16.66 -5.94
C LEU A 50 -8.88 16.99 -7.21
N ASP A 51 -8.74 18.22 -7.66
CA ASP A 51 -9.24 18.69 -8.95
C ASP A 51 -8.03 18.86 -9.86
N ALA A 52 -8.09 18.29 -11.06
CA ALA A 52 -7.04 18.41 -12.03
C ALA A 52 -7.44 19.48 -13.05
N ASP A 53 -6.86 20.66 -12.93
CA ASP A 53 -6.83 21.64 -14.01
C ASP A 53 -5.55 21.39 -14.83
N GLY A 54 -5.70 20.64 -15.91
CA GLY A 54 -4.57 20.25 -16.75
C GLY A 54 -3.59 19.32 -16.03
N ASN A 55 -2.35 19.78 -15.79
CA ASN A 55 -1.28 19.02 -15.13
C ASN A 55 -1.08 19.40 -13.66
N THR A 56 -1.91 20.27 -13.12
CA THR A 56 -1.79 20.74 -11.73
C THR A 56 -2.87 20.11 -10.88
N ILE A 57 -2.47 19.39 -9.85
CA ILE A 57 -3.39 18.91 -8.82
C ILE A 57 -3.29 19.88 -7.66
N THR A 58 -4.41 20.52 -7.27
CA THR A 58 -4.46 21.48 -6.17
C THR A 58 -5.14 20.91 -4.93
N ALA A 59 -4.73 21.28 -3.69
CA ALA A 59 -5.13 20.78 -2.38
C ALA A 59 -5.79 21.81 -1.48
N SER A 60 -6.89 21.44 -0.81
CA SER A 60 -7.50 22.25 0.24
C SER A 60 -8.08 21.39 1.35
N PHE A 61 -8.06 21.87 2.57
CA PHE A 61 -8.88 21.28 3.63
C PHE A 61 -10.36 21.37 3.27
N ALA A 62 -11.12 20.37 3.67
CA ALA A 62 -12.57 20.53 3.82
C ALA A 62 -12.89 20.86 5.29
N ALA A 63 -13.93 21.65 5.52
CA ALA A 63 -14.42 21.86 6.88
C ALA A 63 -14.85 20.50 7.50
N GLY A 64 -14.37 20.22 8.70
CA GLY A 64 -14.59 18.93 9.38
C GLY A 64 -13.50 17.90 9.15
N ASP A 65 -12.51 18.16 8.31
CA ASP A 65 -11.34 17.27 8.15
C ASP A 65 -10.62 17.07 9.48
N VAL A 66 -10.23 15.83 9.73
CA VAL A 66 -9.55 15.42 10.96
C VAL A 66 -8.03 15.38 10.74
N VAL A 67 -7.29 15.89 11.70
CA VAL A 67 -5.83 15.79 11.81
C VAL A 67 -5.50 15.12 13.13
N GLU A 68 -5.00 13.91 13.06
CA GLU A 68 -4.56 13.15 14.24
C GLU A 68 -3.25 13.72 14.78
N VAL A 69 -3.20 13.95 16.10
CA VAL A 69 -1.97 14.34 16.80
C VAL A 69 -1.43 13.10 17.51
N VAL A 70 -0.20 12.72 17.18
CA VAL A 70 0.44 11.52 17.74
C VAL A 70 1.83 11.84 18.27
N ARG A 71 2.30 11.06 19.24
CA ARG A 71 3.67 11.07 19.70
C ARG A 71 4.62 10.38 18.73
N ALA A 72 5.90 10.43 18.99
CA ALA A 72 6.92 9.76 18.16
C ALA A 72 6.74 8.23 18.12
N ASP A 73 6.23 7.63 19.20
CA ASP A 73 5.91 6.20 19.27
C ASP A 73 4.58 5.82 18.59
N GLY A 74 3.84 6.82 18.10
CA GLY A 74 2.55 6.65 17.45
C GLY A 74 1.35 6.63 18.40
N SER A 75 1.56 6.81 19.70
CA SER A 75 0.45 6.91 20.63
C SER A 75 -0.37 8.19 20.37
N PRO A 76 -1.70 8.08 20.18
CA PRO A 76 -2.55 9.23 19.91
C PRO A 76 -2.69 10.09 21.16
N VAL A 77 -2.70 11.41 20.97
CA VAL A 77 -2.99 12.39 22.04
C VAL A 77 -4.31 13.15 21.81
N GLY A 78 -4.87 13.05 20.62
CA GLY A 78 -6.20 13.58 20.29
C GLY A 78 -6.26 14.14 18.86
N PRO A 79 -7.48 14.25 18.29
CA PRO A 79 -7.69 14.86 17.00
C PRO A 79 -7.87 16.36 17.06
N LEU A 80 -7.45 17.05 16.02
CA LEU A 80 -7.83 18.43 15.70
C LEU A 80 -8.71 18.41 14.44
N THR A 81 -9.66 19.36 14.36
CA THR A 81 -10.62 19.44 13.26
C THR A 81 -10.47 20.76 12.50
N ALA A 82 -10.47 20.68 11.17
CA ALA A 82 -10.44 21.83 10.28
C ALA A 82 -11.75 22.61 10.36
N LYS A 83 -11.68 23.92 10.58
CA LYS A 83 -12.86 24.79 10.74
C LYS A 83 -13.43 25.32 9.44
N ALA A 84 -12.60 25.38 8.40
CA ALA A 84 -13.00 25.94 7.10
C ALA A 84 -12.36 25.18 5.95
N THR A 85 -13.02 25.23 4.80
CA THR A 85 -12.48 24.77 3.52
C THR A 85 -11.48 25.78 2.99
N GLY A 86 -10.32 25.32 2.50
CA GLY A 86 -9.30 26.17 1.88
C GLY A 86 -7.89 25.58 1.96
N ALA A 87 -6.93 26.18 1.25
CA ALA A 87 -5.51 25.81 1.31
C ALA A 87 -4.90 26.03 2.70
N SER A 88 -5.52 26.87 3.52
CA SER A 88 -5.18 27.10 4.91
C SER A 88 -6.47 27.13 5.75
N THR A 89 -6.39 26.62 6.98
CA THR A 89 -7.52 26.53 7.90
C THR A 89 -7.06 26.70 9.35
N THR A 90 -8.00 26.94 10.25
CA THR A 90 -7.78 26.78 11.69
C THR A 90 -8.07 25.33 12.04
N LEU A 91 -7.13 24.65 12.71
CA LEU A 91 -7.35 23.37 13.37
C LEU A 91 -7.67 23.61 14.83
N GLU A 92 -8.71 22.98 15.33
CA GLU A 92 -9.15 23.12 16.72
C GLU A 92 -9.59 21.78 17.28
N GLY A 93 -9.25 21.52 18.53
CA GLY A 93 -9.63 20.30 19.23
C GLY A 93 -8.97 20.17 20.60
N ASN A 94 -9.24 19.05 21.24
CA ASN A 94 -8.67 18.72 22.54
C ASN A 94 -7.60 17.63 22.38
N ILE A 95 -6.44 17.86 22.97
CA ILE A 95 -5.39 16.85 23.13
C ILE A 95 -5.24 16.51 24.61
N SER A 96 -4.87 15.28 24.91
CA SER A 96 -4.76 14.78 26.28
C SER A 96 -3.43 14.08 26.53
N GLY A 97 -2.95 14.19 27.76
CA GLY A 97 -1.74 13.52 28.20
C GLY A 97 -0.80 14.43 28.99
N THR A 98 0.30 13.85 29.46
CA THR A 98 1.41 14.58 30.05
C THR A 98 2.45 14.85 28.98
N PHE A 99 2.82 16.11 28.77
CA PHE A 99 3.81 16.54 27.79
C PHE A 99 5.10 16.98 28.47
N ALA A 100 6.20 16.99 27.72
CA ALA A 100 7.48 17.55 28.12
C ALA A 100 7.84 18.76 27.25
N ALA A 101 8.63 19.70 27.77
CA ALA A 101 9.23 20.74 26.94
C ALA A 101 10.12 20.08 25.87
N ASP A 102 10.16 20.67 24.69
CA ASP A 102 10.87 20.18 23.49
C ASP A 102 10.32 18.84 22.93
N GLU A 103 9.22 18.31 23.48
CA GLU A 103 8.56 17.14 22.90
C GLU A 103 8.01 17.46 21.51
N VAL A 104 8.32 16.59 20.53
CA VAL A 104 7.84 16.73 19.16
C VAL A 104 6.62 15.86 18.95
N LEU A 105 5.50 16.50 18.62
CA LEU A 105 4.26 15.85 18.21
C LEU A 105 4.15 15.88 16.69
N LYS A 106 3.60 14.83 16.12
CA LYS A 106 3.29 14.73 14.68
C LYS A 106 1.81 14.99 14.46
N LEU A 107 1.53 15.83 13.49
CA LEU A 107 0.18 16.06 12.98
C LEU A 107 0.01 15.26 11.70
N ARG A 108 -0.92 14.34 11.71
CA ARG A 108 -1.17 13.44 10.59
C ARG A 108 -2.56 13.66 10.06
N TYR A 109 -2.61 14.09 8.86
CA TYR A 109 -3.87 14.33 8.22
C TYR A 109 -4.53 13.01 7.89
N ARG A 110 -5.84 12.96 8.19
CA ARG A 110 -6.80 11.88 8.10
C ARG A 110 -6.66 10.77 9.13
N SER A 111 -5.47 10.23 9.32
CA SER A 111 -5.31 9.02 10.13
C SER A 111 -3.90 8.94 10.69
N ALA A 112 -3.76 8.32 11.85
CA ALA A 112 -2.47 7.94 12.41
C ALA A 112 -1.71 6.95 11.53
N THR A 113 -2.40 6.20 10.66
CA THR A 113 -1.84 5.22 9.73
C THR A 113 -2.11 5.61 8.29
N ALA A 114 -1.32 5.11 7.34
CA ALA A 114 -1.58 5.23 5.92
C ALA A 114 -1.57 3.87 5.22
N ASN A 115 -2.42 3.71 4.21
CA ASN A 115 -2.43 2.54 3.33
C ASN A 115 -2.53 3.00 1.88
N TYR A 116 -1.55 2.62 1.07
CA TYR A 116 -1.49 2.94 -0.36
C TYR A 116 -1.96 1.79 -1.26
N ASP A 117 -2.34 0.66 -0.67
CA ASP A 117 -2.89 -0.48 -1.42
C ASP A 117 -4.41 -0.35 -1.62
N GLY A 118 -4.97 -1.09 -2.58
CA GLY A 118 -6.40 -1.14 -2.85
C GLY A 118 -6.98 0.16 -3.44
N GLN A 119 -6.24 0.84 -4.33
CA GLN A 119 -6.65 2.12 -4.91
C GLN A 119 -7.74 1.95 -5.99
N GLU A 120 -8.55 2.97 -6.18
CA GLU A 120 -9.62 3.02 -7.17
C GLU A 120 -9.18 3.60 -8.53
N GLY A 121 -7.92 4.04 -8.65
CA GLY A 121 -7.37 4.61 -9.87
C GLY A 121 -7.91 6.01 -10.22
N THR A 122 -8.57 6.70 -9.29
CA THR A 122 -9.19 8.01 -9.49
C THR A 122 -8.71 9.05 -8.48
N LEU A 123 -8.73 10.33 -8.85
CA LEU A 123 -8.39 11.40 -7.90
C LEU A 123 -9.33 11.43 -6.69
N PRO A 124 -10.68 11.32 -6.84
CA PRO A 124 -11.57 11.24 -5.68
C PRO A 124 -11.26 10.05 -4.77
N GLY A 125 -10.92 8.88 -5.32
CA GLY A 125 -10.52 7.70 -4.55
C GLY A 125 -9.25 7.97 -3.75
N ILE A 126 -8.20 8.56 -4.38
CA ILE A 126 -6.98 8.97 -3.67
C ILE A 126 -7.33 9.97 -2.56
N ALA A 127 -8.12 11.01 -2.87
CA ALA A 127 -8.56 11.98 -1.89
C ALA A 127 -9.34 11.33 -0.74
N ALA A 128 -10.06 10.24 -0.98
CA ALA A 128 -10.80 9.51 0.03
C ALA A 128 -9.93 8.60 0.91
N GLY A 129 -8.85 8.02 0.43
CA GLY A 129 -8.10 6.95 1.11
C GLY A 129 -6.59 7.08 1.18
N GLN A 130 -5.93 7.62 0.16
CA GLN A 130 -4.48 7.58 0.02
C GLN A 130 -3.78 8.95 0.06
N ASP A 131 -4.55 10.02 0.25
CA ASP A 131 -3.97 11.35 0.43
C ASP A 131 -3.53 11.53 1.89
N TYR A 132 -2.24 11.54 2.12
CA TYR A 132 -1.61 11.58 3.43
C TYR A 132 -0.62 12.74 3.53
N ALA A 133 -0.72 13.53 4.60
CA ALA A 133 0.21 14.64 4.85
C ALA A 133 0.61 14.69 6.33
N GLU A 134 1.85 15.08 6.61
CA GLU A 134 2.41 15.14 7.97
C GLU A 134 3.05 16.50 8.22
N GLY A 135 2.86 17.02 9.45
CA GLY A 135 3.55 18.18 9.99
C GLY A 135 4.01 17.91 11.42
N THR A 136 4.75 18.84 12.01
CA THR A 136 5.26 18.70 13.38
C THR A 136 4.95 19.94 14.23
N LEU A 137 4.70 19.71 15.51
CA LEU A 137 4.61 20.73 16.56
C LEU A 137 5.62 20.39 17.65
N THR A 138 6.37 21.39 18.12
CA THR A 138 7.26 21.25 19.27
C THR A 138 6.63 21.94 20.47
N VAL A 139 6.51 21.21 21.57
CA VAL A 139 6.01 21.74 22.85
C VAL A 139 7.02 22.73 23.41
N LYS A 140 6.59 23.95 23.71
CA LYS A 140 7.43 24.98 24.30
C LYS A 140 7.32 25.02 25.81
N THR A 141 6.11 25.07 26.33
CA THR A 141 5.80 25.02 27.75
C THR A 141 4.66 24.04 28.01
N VAL A 142 4.59 23.52 29.23
CA VAL A 142 3.58 22.53 29.62
C VAL A 142 2.51 23.08 30.56
N THR A 143 2.74 24.25 31.18
CA THR A 143 1.78 24.93 32.09
C THR A 143 1.88 26.43 31.89
N PRO A 144 1.03 27.07 31.08
CA PRO A 144 0.06 26.45 30.15
C PRO A 144 0.76 25.71 28.98
N LEU A 145 0.07 24.77 28.35
CA LEU A 145 0.59 24.10 27.17
C LEU A 145 0.68 25.11 26.01
N THR A 146 1.88 25.31 25.51
CA THR A 146 2.13 26.14 24.33
C THR A 146 3.10 25.45 23.38
N PHE A 147 3.10 25.84 22.14
CA PHE A 147 3.99 25.32 21.10
C PHE A 147 4.96 26.41 20.62
N GLU A 148 6.10 26.01 20.06
CA GLU A 148 7.06 26.95 19.48
C GLU A 148 6.47 27.77 18.34
N SER A 149 5.51 27.19 17.62
CA SER A 149 4.76 27.85 16.55
C SER A 149 3.27 27.52 16.67
N ASN A 150 2.41 28.51 16.45
CA ASN A 150 0.97 28.35 16.32
C ASN A 150 0.54 28.07 14.88
N SER A 151 1.49 27.83 13.98
CA SER A 151 1.24 27.46 12.60
C SER A 151 2.01 26.19 12.23
N VAL A 152 1.39 25.35 11.40
CA VAL A 152 1.97 24.10 10.89
C VAL A 152 1.71 23.99 9.39
N THR A 153 2.73 23.50 8.67
CA THR A 153 2.56 23.10 7.27
C THR A 153 2.52 21.58 7.22
N LEU A 154 1.44 21.03 6.65
CA LEU A 154 1.29 19.60 6.41
C LEU A 154 1.88 19.27 5.03
N ALA A 155 2.99 18.59 4.99
CA ALA A 155 3.67 18.19 3.77
C ALA A 155 3.10 16.86 3.24
N PRO A 156 2.70 16.78 1.95
CA PRO A 156 2.25 15.54 1.33
C PRO A 156 3.33 14.46 1.38
N GLN A 157 2.95 13.24 1.71
CA GLN A 157 3.87 12.13 1.94
C GLN A 157 4.00 11.18 0.74
N GLN A 158 3.19 11.33 -0.29
CA GLN A 158 3.18 10.54 -1.53
C GLN A 158 3.37 11.43 -2.76
N SER A 159 3.76 10.84 -3.88
CA SER A 159 3.55 11.42 -5.21
C SER A 159 2.20 10.95 -5.75
N ILE A 160 1.56 11.78 -6.58
CA ILE A 160 0.40 11.36 -7.37
C ILE A 160 0.80 11.34 -8.84
N THR A 161 0.62 10.19 -9.47
CA THR A 161 0.95 10.01 -10.89
C THR A 161 -0.31 9.68 -11.67
N LYS A 162 -0.60 10.50 -12.71
CA LYS A 162 -1.56 10.17 -13.74
C LYS A 162 -0.84 9.34 -14.80
N PHE A 163 -1.21 8.08 -14.94
CA PHE A 163 -0.75 7.22 -16.02
C PHE A 163 -1.79 7.20 -17.14
N THR A 164 -1.34 7.34 -18.39
CA THR A 164 -2.13 7.02 -19.58
C THR A 164 -1.47 5.86 -20.29
N PHE A 165 -2.13 4.70 -20.28
CA PHE A 165 -1.61 3.46 -20.89
C PHE A 165 -2.01 3.35 -22.35
N LYS A 166 -1.08 2.90 -23.20
CA LYS A 166 -1.26 2.80 -24.66
C LYS A 166 -0.77 1.48 -25.22
N ASP A 167 -1.53 0.93 -26.18
CA ASP A 167 -1.06 -0.09 -27.11
C ASP A 167 -0.78 0.57 -28.47
N GLY A 168 0.50 0.71 -28.79
CA GLY A 168 0.93 1.57 -29.90
C GLY A 168 0.51 3.02 -29.71
N SER A 169 -0.41 3.50 -30.55
CA SER A 169 -0.98 4.86 -30.47
C SER A 169 -2.35 4.94 -29.78
N SER A 170 -2.99 3.81 -29.50
CA SER A 170 -4.34 3.74 -28.94
C SER A 170 -4.29 3.68 -27.42
N ASP A 171 -5.15 4.45 -26.76
CA ASP A 171 -5.33 4.38 -25.32
C ASP A 171 -6.01 3.07 -24.93
N ILE A 172 -5.59 2.49 -23.79
CA ILE A 172 -6.13 1.24 -23.24
C ILE A 172 -6.88 1.56 -21.95
N ASN A 173 -8.12 1.08 -21.83
CA ASN A 173 -8.90 1.17 -20.61
C ASN A 173 -8.45 0.11 -19.61
N VAL A 174 -7.79 0.55 -18.55
CA VAL A 174 -7.32 -0.30 -17.45
C VAL A 174 -8.47 -0.65 -16.53
N LYS A 175 -8.55 -1.92 -16.15
CA LYS A 175 -9.49 -2.46 -15.17
C LYS A 175 -8.81 -2.70 -13.82
N THR A 176 -7.62 -3.31 -13.83
CA THR A 176 -6.84 -3.53 -12.63
C THR A 176 -5.37 -3.20 -12.86
N PHE A 177 -4.68 -2.80 -11.80
CA PHE A 177 -3.24 -2.57 -11.85
C PHE A 177 -2.55 -3.07 -10.58
N GLY A 178 -1.29 -3.48 -10.75
CA GLY A 178 -0.33 -3.71 -9.68
C GLY A 178 0.98 -3.02 -10.02
N ILE A 179 1.55 -2.31 -9.08
CA ILE A 179 2.83 -1.58 -9.21
C ILE A 179 3.73 -2.00 -8.05
N ALA A 180 4.93 -2.45 -8.37
CA ALA A 180 5.93 -2.82 -7.39
C ALA A 180 7.28 -2.19 -7.72
N ALA A 181 8.03 -1.80 -6.69
CA ALA A 181 9.41 -1.29 -6.83
C ALA A 181 10.15 -1.42 -5.50
N THR A 182 11.47 -1.51 -5.55
CA THR A 182 12.27 -1.48 -4.32
C THR A 182 12.03 -0.19 -3.55
N GLY A 183 11.65 -0.29 -2.28
CA GLY A 183 11.34 0.83 -1.41
C GLY A 183 10.01 1.53 -1.70
N LEU A 184 9.11 0.91 -2.48
CA LEU A 184 7.72 1.37 -2.58
C LEU A 184 7.00 1.02 -1.28
N VAL A 185 6.38 2.00 -0.64
CA VAL A 185 5.69 1.85 0.65
C VAL A 185 4.23 1.49 0.39
N GLN A 186 3.79 0.36 0.93
CA GLN A 186 2.41 -0.08 0.90
C GLN A 186 1.59 0.51 2.04
N SER A 187 2.18 0.58 3.24
CA SER A 187 1.49 1.11 4.42
C SER A 187 2.45 1.73 5.43
N ILE A 188 1.90 2.59 6.30
CA ILE A 188 2.61 3.23 7.40
C ILE A 188 1.80 3.00 8.68
N ALA A 189 2.43 2.40 9.69
CA ALA A 189 1.83 2.21 11.00
C ALA A 189 1.79 3.52 11.81
N ALA A 190 1.01 3.56 12.91
CA ALA A 190 0.88 4.74 13.76
C ALA A 190 2.22 5.22 14.34
N ASN A 191 3.14 4.32 14.66
CA ASN A 191 4.51 4.65 15.10
C ASN A 191 5.44 5.13 13.96
N GLY A 192 4.93 5.24 12.73
CA GLY A 192 5.70 5.64 11.54
C GLY A 192 6.49 4.52 10.87
N THR A 193 6.34 3.27 11.31
CA THR A 193 6.97 2.12 10.64
C THR A 193 6.37 1.92 9.26
N GLU A 194 7.21 1.95 8.23
CA GLU A 194 6.83 1.73 6.84
C GLU A 194 6.92 0.26 6.46
N THR A 195 5.86 -0.28 5.86
CA THR A 195 5.86 -1.60 5.22
C THR A 195 6.06 -1.42 3.72
N VAL A 196 7.12 -2.02 3.19
CA VAL A 196 7.39 -2.07 1.75
C VAL A 196 6.54 -3.16 1.12
N GLY A 197 5.93 -2.85 -0.02
CA GLY A 197 5.07 -3.80 -0.73
C GLY A 197 4.60 -3.25 -2.07
N ALA A 198 3.82 -4.06 -2.78
CA ALA A 198 3.15 -3.62 -3.99
C ALA A 198 1.96 -2.72 -3.67
N VAL A 199 1.68 -1.80 -4.57
CA VAL A 199 0.47 -0.97 -4.58
C VAL A 199 -0.43 -1.48 -5.69
N THR A 200 -1.66 -1.85 -5.34
CA THR A 200 -2.62 -2.41 -6.28
C THR A 200 -3.89 -1.57 -6.37
N GLY A 201 -4.64 -1.77 -7.43
CA GLY A 201 -5.93 -1.09 -7.57
C GLY A 201 -6.86 -1.77 -8.56
N THR A 202 -8.15 -1.49 -8.36
CA THR A 202 -9.24 -1.95 -9.24
C THR A 202 -10.15 -0.78 -9.53
N LEU A 203 -10.36 -0.49 -10.80
CA LEU A 203 -11.23 0.58 -11.24
C LEU A 203 -12.67 0.07 -11.35
N ALA A 204 -13.60 0.75 -10.70
CA ALA A 204 -15.02 0.45 -10.82
C ALA A 204 -15.53 0.63 -12.26
N THR A 205 -14.97 1.62 -12.97
CA THR A 205 -15.16 1.83 -14.42
C THR A 205 -13.78 1.86 -15.06
N PRO A 206 -13.50 0.97 -16.02
CA PRO A 206 -12.23 0.99 -16.74
C PRO A 206 -11.94 2.35 -17.36
N SER A 207 -10.67 2.78 -17.31
CA SER A 207 -10.23 4.10 -17.77
C SER A 207 -8.84 4.04 -18.38
N SER A 208 -8.60 4.87 -19.39
CA SER A 208 -7.26 5.07 -19.95
C SER A 208 -6.39 5.95 -19.05
N ASP A 209 -7.01 6.82 -18.26
CA ASP A 209 -6.35 7.67 -17.30
C ASP A 209 -6.47 7.08 -15.88
N VAL A 210 -5.35 6.66 -15.31
CA VAL A 210 -5.29 6.02 -13.99
C VAL A 210 -4.44 6.87 -13.05
N TYR A 211 -5.04 7.35 -11.98
CA TYR A 211 -4.35 8.11 -10.95
C TYR A 211 -3.90 7.19 -9.83
N VAL A 212 -2.61 7.26 -9.46
CA VAL A 212 -2.04 6.41 -8.42
C VAL A 212 -1.23 7.26 -7.45
N ALA A 213 -1.50 7.08 -6.16
CA ALA A 213 -0.69 7.60 -5.08
C ALA A 213 0.45 6.62 -4.78
N LEU A 214 1.70 7.07 -4.89
CA LEU A 214 2.89 6.27 -4.68
C LEU A 214 3.79 6.95 -3.63
N ARG A 215 4.08 6.24 -2.54
CA ARG A 215 5.07 6.68 -1.56
C ARG A 215 6.35 5.89 -1.72
N ASN A 216 7.43 6.60 -1.95
CA ASN A 216 8.76 6.03 -2.03
C ASN A 216 9.53 6.30 -0.73
N LYS A 217 10.15 5.26 -0.16
CA LYS A 217 10.96 5.36 1.06
C LYS A 217 12.20 6.25 0.86
N GLU A 218 12.76 6.21 -0.34
CA GLU A 218 13.97 6.93 -0.71
C GLU A 218 13.74 7.74 -1.99
N THR A 219 14.53 8.78 -2.19
CA THR A 219 14.55 9.56 -3.43
C THR A 219 15.44 8.90 -4.48
N GLY A 220 15.22 9.19 -5.76
CA GLY A 220 16.05 8.73 -6.88
C GLY A 220 15.30 7.93 -7.92
N THR A 221 15.99 7.61 -9.01
CA THR A 221 15.45 6.78 -10.09
C THR A 221 15.38 5.32 -9.64
N ARG A 222 14.23 4.69 -9.89
CA ARG A 222 14.01 3.27 -9.63
C ARG A 222 13.21 2.63 -10.75
N THR A 223 13.32 1.32 -10.87
CA THR A 223 12.53 0.54 -11.82
C THR A 223 11.23 0.12 -11.14
N TYR A 224 10.12 0.50 -11.73
CA TYR A 224 8.78 0.06 -11.34
C TYR A 224 8.36 -1.10 -12.24
N SER A 225 7.88 -2.18 -11.65
CA SER A 225 7.22 -3.30 -12.33
C SER A 225 5.72 -3.03 -12.35
N PHE A 226 5.11 -3.20 -13.51
CA PHE A 226 3.68 -3.02 -13.72
C PHE A 226 3.05 -4.35 -14.13
N THR A 227 1.92 -4.66 -13.53
CA THR A 227 1.01 -5.74 -13.93
C THR A 227 -0.34 -5.09 -14.21
N ILE A 228 -0.79 -5.07 -15.46
CA ILE A 228 -1.99 -4.35 -15.89
C ILE A 228 -2.96 -5.35 -16.51
N GLN A 229 -4.24 -5.26 -16.17
CA GLN A 229 -5.32 -5.90 -16.91
C GLN A 229 -6.21 -4.82 -17.53
N ASP A 230 -6.49 -4.94 -18.82
CA ASP A 230 -7.43 -4.07 -19.50
C ASP A 230 -8.90 -4.52 -19.33
N GLU A 231 -9.83 -3.75 -19.90
CA GLU A 231 -11.27 -4.05 -19.84
C GLU A 231 -11.66 -5.32 -20.60
N ASP A 232 -10.88 -5.70 -21.61
CA ASP A 232 -11.07 -6.92 -22.42
C ASP A 232 -10.48 -8.16 -21.76
N GLY A 233 -9.80 -8.01 -20.61
CA GLY A 233 -9.15 -9.09 -19.86
C GLY A 233 -7.75 -9.45 -20.35
N ASN A 234 -7.15 -8.67 -21.26
CA ASN A 234 -5.76 -8.86 -21.64
C ASN A 234 -4.83 -8.43 -20.51
N TRP A 235 -3.69 -9.11 -20.37
CA TRP A 235 -2.69 -8.82 -19.36
C TRP A 235 -1.39 -8.34 -19.98
N TYR A 236 -0.76 -7.39 -19.28
CA TYR A 236 0.52 -6.78 -19.64
C TYR A 236 1.42 -6.76 -18.40
N ILE A 237 2.66 -7.23 -18.56
CA ILE A 237 3.69 -7.21 -17.51
C ILE A 237 4.93 -6.56 -18.10
N PHE A 238 5.38 -5.45 -17.51
CA PHE A 238 6.52 -4.69 -18.01
C PHE A 238 7.18 -3.88 -16.89
N THR A 239 8.31 -3.26 -17.20
CA THR A 239 9.03 -2.39 -16.26
C THR A 239 9.30 -1.02 -16.87
N LYS A 240 9.32 0.01 -16.04
CA LYS A 240 9.72 1.37 -16.41
C LYS A 240 10.55 2.00 -15.30
N ALA A 241 11.64 2.67 -15.70
CA ALA A 241 12.41 3.49 -14.78
C ALA A 241 11.79 4.90 -14.66
N ALA A 242 11.65 5.38 -13.43
CA ALA A 242 11.16 6.73 -13.14
C ALA A 242 11.75 7.25 -11.82
N ASN A 243 11.79 8.59 -11.70
CA ASN A 243 12.09 9.27 -10.45
C ASN A 243 10.82 9.98 -9.96
N LEU A 244 10.07 9.33 -9.08
CA LEU A 244 8.84 9.84 -8.49
C LEU A 244 9.14 10.29 -7.06
N THR A 245 9.26 11.60 -6.86
CA THR A 245 9.53 12.21 -5.56
C THR A 245 8.22 12.45 -4.81
N ASN A 246 8.17 12.09 -3.54
CA ASN A 246 7.03 12.37 -2.67
C ASN A 246 6.71 13.87 -2.63
N GLY A 247 5.45 14.23 -2.50
CA GLY A 247 4.97 15.61 -2.56
C GLY A 247 4.92 16.23 -3.96
N LYS A 248 5.11 15.44 -5.03
CA LYS A 248 5.05 15.91 -6.42
C LYS A 248 3.98 15.18 -7.23
N ASN A 249 3.49 15.85 -8.28
CA ASN A 249 2.56 15.29 -9.24
C ASN A 249 3.25 15.01 -10.56
N TYR A 250 2.83 13.95 -11.21
CA TYR A 250 3.40 13.49 -12.48
C TYR A 250 2.31 13.09 -13.45
N THR A 251 2.60 13.28 -14.73
CA THR A 251 1.82 12.71 -15.83
C THR A 251 2.76 11.84 -16.67
N ALA A 252 2.37 10.61 -16.93
CA ALA A 252 3.17 9.65 -17.67
C ALA A 252 2.32 8.93 -18.73
N SER A 253 2.70 9.07 -20.01
CA SER A 253 2.20 8.20 -21.06
C SER A 253 3.09 6.95 -21.13
N VAL A 254 2.48 5.77 -20.98
CA VAL A 254 3.18 4.49 -20.91
C VAL A 254 2.72 3.61 -22.06
N THR A 255 3.59 3.41 -23.03
CA THR A 255 3.36 2.40 -24.08
C THR A 255 3.62 1.03 -23.47
N LEU A 256 2.61 0.17 -23.51
CA LEU A 256 2.68 -1.21 -23.01
C LEU A 256 3.56 -2.07 -23.93
N SER A 257 4.11 -3.14 -23.37
CA SER A 257 4.64 -4.25 -24.15
C SER A 257 3.49 -5.01 -24.81
N ASP A 258 3.82 -5.99 -25.66
CA ASP A 258 2.81 -6.88 -26.20
C ASP A 258 2.00 -7.54 -25.08
N LYS A 259 0.72 -7.74 -25.32
CA LYS A 259 -0.13 -8.50 -24.40
C LYS A 259 0.39 -9.92 -24.24
N LEU A 260 0.22 -10.47 -23.04
CA LEU A 260 0.63 -11.85 -22.75
C LEU A 260 -0.10 -12.84 -23.68
N PRO A 261 0.61 -13.79 -24.31
CA PRO A 261 0.00 -14.79 -25.18
C PRO A 261 -0.85 -15.79 -24.37
N ALA A 262 -1.80 -16.43 -25.02
CA ALA A 262 -2.50 -17.58 -24.44
C ALA A 262 -1.53 -18.75 -24.21
N LEU A 263 -1.65 -19.44 -23.08
CA LEU A 263 -0.90 -20.67 -22.79
C LEU A 263 -1.73 -21.90 -23.19
N THR A 264 -1.09 -22.83 -23.90
CA THR A 264 -1.63 -24.12 -24.29
C THR A 264 -0.67 -25.25 -23.93
N ASN A 265 -1.04 -26.50 -24.10
CA ASN A 265 -0.17 -27.65 -23.84
C ASN A 265 1.07 -27.71 -24.77
N SER A 266 1.10 -26.95 -25.86
CA SER A 266 2.27 -26.77 -26.73
C SER A 266 3.20 -25.66 -26.26
N SER A 267 2.82 -24.85 -25.29
CA SER A 267 3.66 -23.79 -24.76
C SER A 267 4.92 -24.39 -24.12
N ALA A 268 6.08 -23.83 -24.46
CA ALA A 268 7.35 -24.29 -23.89
C ALA A 268 7.40 -24.01 -22.38
N VAL A 269 8.05 -24.90 -21.62
CA VAL A 269 8.29 -24.68 -20.18
C VAL A 269 9.03 -23.37 -19.95
N GLY A 270 8.51 -22.55 -19.04
CA GLY A 270 9.00 -21.20 -18.76
C GLY A 270 8.31 -20.10 -19.56
N THR A 271 7.44 -20.42 -20.54
CA THR A 271 6.66 -19.39 -21.23
C THR A 271 5.71 -18.70 -20.24
N ILE A 272 5.75 -17.37 -20.21
CA ILE A 272 4.78 -16.54 -19.48
C ILE A 272 3.65 -16.19 -20.45
N GLY A 273 2.40 -16.37 -20.00
CA GLY A 273 1.21 -16.08 -20.77
C GLY A 273 -0.04 -16.09 -19.92
N VAL A 274 -1.19 -16.28 -20.53
CA VAL A 274 -2.50 -16.28 -19.86
C VAL A 274 -3.17 -17.63 -20.03
N VAL A 275 -3.69 -18.19 -18.95
CA VAL A 275 -4.59 -19.34 -18.96
C VAL A 275 -5.67 -19.13 -17.91
N GLY A 276 -6.91 -19.52 -18.20
CA GLY A 276 -8.03 -19.37 -17.26
C GLY A 276 -8.23 -17.92 -16.76
N GLY A 277 -7.87 -16.92 -17.58
CA GLY A 277 -8.01 -15.50 -17.28
C GLY A 277 -6.92 -14.89 -16.38
N LEU A 278 -5.90 -15.64 -15.96
CA LEU A 278 -4.81 -15.16 -15.12
C LEU A 278 -3.43 -15.30 -15.80
N PRO A 279 -2.50 -14.37 -15.52
CA PRO A 279 -1.09 -14.53 -15.88
C PRO A 279 -0.48 -15.76 -15.20
N ALA A 280 0.23 -16.55 -15.95
CA ALA A 280 0.83 -17.78 -15.49
C ALA A 280 2.15 -18.09 -16.22
N ILE A 281 2.91 -19.00 -15.64
CA ILE A 281 4.11 -19.58 -16.28
C ILE A 281 3.87 -21.06 -16.55
N ALA A 282 4.16 -21.49 -17.78
CA ALA A 282 4.07 -22.89 -18.16
C ALA A 282 5.16 -23.71 -17.46
N ILE A 283 4.78 -24.85 -16.88
CA ILE A 283 5.67 -25.79 -16.20
C ILE A 283 5.58 -27.18 -16.85
N SER A 284 6.47 -28.09 -16.46
CA SER A 284 6.44 -29.47 -16.93
C SER A 284 5.10 -30.17 -16.63
N GLY A 285 4.74 -31.18 -17.45
CA GLY A 285 3.53 -31.98 -17.25
C GLY A 285 2.26 -31.28 -17.74
N ASN A 286 2.34 -30.40 -18.73
CA ASN A 286 1.21 -29.67 -19.31
C ASN A 286 0.41 -28.89 -18.27
N LYS A 287 1.12 -28.19 -17.40
CA LYS A 287 0.56 -27.39 -16.32
C LYS A 287 1.10 -25.96 -16.37
N ALA A 288 0.39 -25.08 -15.72
CA ALA A 288 0.84 -23.71 -15.46
C ALA A 288 0.65 -23.37 -13.97
N VAL A 289 1.50 -22.48 -13.50
CA VAL A 289 1.39 -21.88 -12.16
C VAL A 289 1.06 -20.40 -12.32
N ALA A 290 0.05 -19.92 -11.62
CA ALA A 290 -0.26 -18.50 -11.64
C ALA A 290 0.96 -17.67 -11.17
N LEU A 291 1.21 -16.54 -11.80
CA LEU A 291 2.28 -15.63 -11.38
C LEU A 291 1.95 -14.94 -10.05
N MET A 292 0.68 -14.91 -9.65
CA MET A 292 0.16 -14.22 -8.49
C MET A 292 -0.50 -15.19 -7.51
N ASN A 293 -0.51 -14.84 -6.22
CA ASN A 293 -1.34 -15.52 -5.23
C ASN A 293 -2.83 -15.30 -5.53
N ALA A 294 -3.69 -16.19 -5.05
CA ALA A 294 -5.13 -15.99 -5.11
C ALA A 294 -5.51 -14.66 -4.46
N GLY A 295 -6.30 -13.83 -5.16
CA GLY A 295 -6.70 -12.49 -4.73
C GLY A 295 -5.64 -11.39 -4.88
N ALA A 296 -4.44 -11.70 -5.41
CA ALA A 296 -3.42 -10.70 -5.71
C ALA A 296 -3.55 -10.15 -7.14
N LEU A 297 -3.07 -8.91 -7.37
CA LEU A 297 -3.07 -8.24 -8.66
C LEU A 297 -1.68 -8.08 -9.29
N CYS A 298 -0.63 -8.51 -8.59
CA CYS A 298 0.75 -8.59 -9.11
C CYS A 298 1.55 -9.65 -8.35
N PRO A 299 2.71 -10.08 -8.87
CA PRO A 299 3.52 -11.15 -8.28
C PRO A 299 4.01 -10.87 -6.85
N GLU A 300 4.25 -9.62 -6.50
CA GLU A 300 4.77 -9.18 -5.20
C GLU A 300 3.67 -8.98 -4.14
N ALA A 301 2.39 -8.94 -4.54
CA ALA A 301 1.28 -8.81 -3.60
C ALA A 301 1.02 -10.13 -2.86
N TYR A 302 0.70 -10.05 -1.58
CA TYR A 302 0.46 -11.23 -0.74
C TYR A 302 -0.83 -11.95 -1.08
N GLY A 303 -1.83 -11.23 -1.60
CA GLY A 303 -3.15 -11.77 -1.93
C GLY A 303 -4.01 -12.00 -0.69
N THR A 304 -4.95 -12.91 -0.82
CA THR A 304 -5.88 -13.28 0.25
C THR A 304 -5.38 -14.50 1.00
N TYR A 305 -5.60 -14.51 2.32
CA TYR A 305 -5.30 -15.65 3.17
C TYR A 305 -6.55 -16.49 3.38
N TYR A 306 -6.42 -17.80 3.30
CA TYR A 306 -7.52 -18.75 3.37
C TYR A 306 -7.27 -19.77 4.47
N THR A 307 -8.30 -20.15 5.23
CA THR A 307 -8.25 -21.38 6.00
C THR A 307 -8.21 -22.59 5.07
N TYR A 308 -7.77 -23.75 5.55
CA TYR A 308 -7.69 -24.93 4.72
C TYR A 308 -9.01 -25.28 4.04
N GLU A 309 -10.12 -25.19 4.77
CA GLU A 309 -11.45 -25.49 4.23
C GLU A 309 -11.87 -24.53 3.11
N ASN A 310 -11.45 -23.27 3.19
CA ASN A 310 -11.80 -22.23 2.22
C ASN A 310 -10.72 -21.96 1.17
N ARG A 311 -9.63 -22.75 1.13
CA ARG A 311 -8.46 -22.49 0.26
C ARG A 311 -8.76 -22.41 -1.24
N ALA A 312 -9.84 -23.01 -1.67
CA ALA A 312 -10.27 -22.97 -3.07
C ALA A 312 -11.34 -21.91 -3.36
N SER A 313 -11.88 -21.22 -2.35
CA SER A 313 -13.00 -20.28 -2.54
C SER A 313 -12.65 -19.05 -3.37
N GLY A 314 -11.36 -18.68 -3.44
CA GLY A 314 -10.87 -17.58 -4.28
C GLY A 314 -10.49 -17.98 -5.71
N LEU A 315 -10.69 -19.25 -6.08
CA LEU A 315 -10.33 -19.77 -7.39
C LEU A 315 -11.54 -19.83 -8.33
N THR A 316 -11.33 -19.51 -9.59
CA THR A 316 -12.37 -19.52 -10.62
C THR A 316 -11.97 -20.43 -11.79
N GLY A 317 -12.95 -20.95 -12.52
CA GLY A 317 -12.70 -21.80 -13.68
C GLY A 317 -12.01 -23.11 -13.34
N ALA A 318 -10.97 -23.47 -14.08
CA ALA A 318 -10.21 -24.71 -13.90
C ALA A 318 -8.93 -24.53 -13.04
N TRP A 319 -8.78 -23.41 -12.34
CA TRP A 319 -7.72 -23.23 -11.37
C TRP A 319 -7.95 -24.10 -10.14
N TYR A 320 -6.89 -24.70 -9.62
CA TYR A 320 -6.97 -25.58 -8.44
C TYR A 320 -5.82 -25.31 -7.45
N VAL A 321 -6.04 -25.73 -6.20
CA VAL A 321 -4.99 -25.75 -5.16
C VAL A 321 -4.11 -26.97 -5.43
N PRO A 322 -2.79 -26.79 -5.61
CA PRO A 322 -1.89 -27.91 -5.93
C PRO A 322 -1.74 -28.85 -4.73
N SER A 323 -1.39 -30.13 -5.02
CA SER A 323 -0.95 -31.07 -4.00
C SER A 323 0.41 -30.65 -3.42
N ASP A 324 0.77 -31.21 -2.26
CA ASP A 324 2.10 -31.00 -1.66
C ASP A 324 3.23 -31.46 -2.60
N THR A 325 3.02 -32.55 -3.32
CA THR A 325 3.97 -33.05 -4.32
C THR A 325 4.15 -32.09 -5.48
N GLU A 326 3.08 -31.47 -5.98
CA GLU A 326 3.15 -30.45 -7.05
C GLU A 326 3.91 -29.20 -6.58
N LEU A 327 3.65 -28.72 -5.37
CA LEU A 327 4.40 -27.60 -4.80
C LEU A 327 5.89 -27.93 -4.65
N LEU A 328 6.22 -29.10 -4.13
CA LEU A 328 7.62 -29.53 -3.97
C LEU A 328 8.32 -29.74 -5.31
N SER A 329 7.58 -30.10 -6.38
CA SER A 329 8.15 -30.27 -7.71
C SER A 329 8.78 -29.00 -8.24
N LEU A 330 8.33 -27.82 -7.82
CA LEU A 330 8.96 -26.53 -8.18
C LEU A 330 10.40 -26.47 -7.67
N LYS A 331 10.68 -27.02 -6.47
CA LYS A 331 12.02 -27.10 -5.92
C LYS A 331 12.90 -28.14 -6.60
N THR A 332 12.34 -29.28 -6.92
CA THR A 332 13.12 -30.43 -7.42
C THR A 332 13.31 -30.44 -8.92
N SER A 333 12.36 -29.89 -9.68
CA SER A 333 12.39 -29.86 -11.13
C SER A 333 13.10 -28.66 -11.74
N TYR A 334 13.33 -27.59 -10.94
CA TYR A 334 13.95 -26.35 -11.41
C TYR A 334 15.19 -26.01 -10.60
N THR A 335 16.21 -25.51 -11.28
CA THR A 335 17.50 -25.13 -10.69
C THR A 335 17.57 -23.63 -10.44
N ASN A 336 18.64 -23.17 -9.75
CA ASN A 336 18.86 -21.75 -9.45
C ASN A 336 17.73 -21.09 -8.68
N ASN A 337 17.11 -21.85 -7.78
CA ASN A 337 16.08 -21.31 -6.87
C ASN A 337 16.75 -20.57 -5.72
N ALA A 338 16.19 -19.43 -5.31
CA ALA A 338 16.81 -18.60 -4.30
C ALA A 338 15.77 -17.89 -3.42
N TRP A 339 16.14 -17.69 -2.16
CA TRP A 339 15.52 -16.69 -1.30
C TRP A 339 16.11 -15.33 -1.64
N GLU A 340 15.28 -14.41 -2.06
CA GLU A 340 15.70 -13.05 -2.43
C GLU A 340 14.57 -12.04 -2.30
N ALA A 341 14.89 -10.77 -2.45
CA ALA A 341 13.88 -9.72 -2.56
C ALA A 341 13.62 -9.39 -4.04
N GLN A 342 12.35 -9.47 -4.45
CA GLN A 342 11.86 -8.96 -5.73
C GLN A 342 11.11 -7.66 -5.46
N ASN A 343 11.56 -6.56 -6.04
CA ASN A 343 10.98 -5.22 -5.84
C ASN A 343 10.81 -4.84 -4.35
N GLY A 344 11.74 -5.30 -3.49
CA GLY A 344 11.73 -5.02 -2.06
C GLY A 344 10.88 -5.96 -1.22
N VAL A 345 10.12 -6.87 -1.83
CA VAL A 345 9.36 -7.92 -1.15
C VAL A 345 10.20 -9.19 -1.09
N TYR A 346 10.47 -9.68 0.11
CA TYR A 346 11.19 -10.96 0.29
C TYR A 346 10.33 -12.14 -0.11
N GLY A 347 10.95 -13.18 -0.65
CA GLY A 347 10.27 -14.39 -1.09
C GLY A 347 11.20 -15.44 -1.64
N TYR A 348 10.62 -16.46 -2.24
CA TYR A 348 11.36 -17.54 -2.87
C TYR A 348 11.14 -17.51 -4.39
N ARG A 349 12.23 -17.38 -5.13
CA ARG A 349 12.24 -17.39 -6.59
C ARG A 349 12.57 -18.76 -7.12
N TYR A 350 11.78 -19.24 -8.06
CA TYR A 350 12.03 -20.44 -8.88
C TYR A 350 12.38 -20.00 -10.29
N THR A 351 13.49 -20.53 -10.86
CA THR A 351 13.87 -20.25 -12.25
C THR A 351 13.33 -21.35 -13.15
N ILE A 352 12.45 -21.00 -14.08
CA ILE A 352 11.74 -21.92 -14.96
C ILE A 352 12.02 -21.51 -16.41
N GLY A 353 12.88 -22.27 -17.10
CA GLY A 353 13.41 -21.85 -18.39
C GLY A 353 14.23 -20.56 -18.29
N SER A 354 13.91 -19.55 -19.09
CA SER A 354 14.52 -18.21 -19.04
C SER A 354 13.80 -17.25 -18.12
N ASN A 355 12.66 -17.65 -17.54
CA ASN A 355 11.81 -16.80 -16.73
C ASN A 355 11.81 -17.23 -15.25
N THR A 356 11.19 -16.43 -14.43
CA THR A 356 11.13 -16.65 -12.98
C THR A 356 9.70 -16.67 -12.47
N LEU A 357 9.48 -17.47 -11.44
CA LEU A 357 8.24 -17.54 -10.68
C LEU A 357 8.55 -17.15 -9.24
N PHE A 358 7.94 -16.08 -8.73
CA PHE A 358 8.19 -15.55 -7.41
C PHE A 358 7.02 -15.86 -6.45
N PHE A 359 7.36 -16.39 -5.27
CA PHE A 359 6.44 -16.64 -4.17
C PHE A 359 6.79 -15.67 -3.03
N PRO A 360 6.00 -14.62 -2.77
CA PRO A 360 6.30 -13.69 -1.69
C PRO A 360 6.19 -14.34 -0.32
N ALA A 361 7.03 -13.90 0.62
CA ALA A 361 7.00 -14.32 2.02
C ALA A 361 5.85 -13.63 2.76
N ALA A 362 4.64 -14.07 2.47
CA ALA A 362 3.40 -13.47 2.92
C ALA A 362 3.09 -13.73 4.41
N GLY A 363 3.87 -14.58 5.12
CA GLY A 363 3.53 -15.00 6.46
C GLY A 363 2.27 -15.86 6.51
N PHE A 364 1.59 -15.83 7.65
CA PHE A 364 0.31 -16.52 7.86
C PHE A 364 -0.51 -15.83 8.95
N TYR A 365 -1.81 -16.01 8.93
CA TYR A 365 -2.68 -15.66 10.05
C TYR A 365 -2.76 -16.81 11.03
N ASP A 366 -2.32 -16.56 12.26
CA ASP A 366 -2.58 -17.44 13.40
C ASP A 366 -3.98 -17.13 13.95
N ASN A 367 -4.87 -18.11 13.85
CA ASN A 367 -6.25 -17.99 14.31
C ASN A 367 -6.49 -18.61 15.71
N THR A 368 -5.42 -18.96 16.43
CA THR A 368 -5.53 -19.61 17.76
C THR A 368 -4.68 -18.90 18.83
N PRO A 369 -5.27 -18.31 19.88
CA PRO A 369 -6.71 -17.97 20.04
C PRO A 369 -7.08 -16.66 19.35
N PRO A 370 -8.37 -16.38 19.06
CA PRO A 370 -8.78 -15.09 18.54
C PRO A 370 -8.34 -13.92 19.46
N PRO A 371 -8.02 -12.72 18.89
CA PRO A 371 -8.15 -12.33 17.47
C PRO A 371 -7.00 -12.86 16.62
N SER A 372 -7.30 -13.12 15.32
CA SER A 372 -6.30 -13.53 14.33
C SER A 372 -5.14 -12.55 14.23
N VAL A 373 -3.91 -13.04 14.25
CA VAL A 373 -2.69 -12.24 14.17
C VAL A 373 -1.89 -12.64 12.94
N LEU A 374 -1.53 -11.65 12.12
CA LEU A 374 -0.64 -11.89 10.97
C LEU A 374 0.81 -11.97 11.44
N LEU A 375 1.43 -13.11 11.22
CA LEU A 375 2.77 -13.43 11.70
C LEU A 375 3.73 -13.69 10.52
N SER A 376 5.03 -13.49 10.79
CA SER A 376 6.14 -13.91 9.93
C SER A 376 6.17 -13.32 8.51
N VAL A 377 5.46 -12.23 8.25
CA VAL A 377 5.54 -11.50 6.97
C VAL A 377 6.99 -11.10 6.71
N THR A 378 7.43 -11.16 5.45
CA THR A 378 8.79 -10.93 4.98
C THR A 378 9.86 -11.92 5.45
N SER A 379 9.53 -12.83 6.38
CA SER A 379 10.46 -13.81 6.94
C SER A 379 10.17 -15.23 6.48
N PHE A 380 8.89 -15.56 6.31
CA PHE A 380 8.42 -16.86 5.85
C PHE A 380 7.28 -16.73 4.84
N GLY A 381 7.23 -17.66 3.88
CA GLY A 381 6.05 -17.91 3.05
C GLY A 381 5.41 -19.22 3.46
N TYR A 382 4.08 -19.22 3.53
CA TYR A 382 3.25 -20.38 3.83
C TYR A 382 2.15 -20.49 2.79
N TYR A 383 2.09 -21.60 2.11
CA TYR A 383 1.17 -21.82 0.99
C TYR A 383 0.44 -23.15 1.14
N TRP A 384 -0.89 -23.11 1.20
CA TRP A 384 -1.69 -24.32 1.28
C TRP A 384 -1.44 -25.26 0.11
N SER A 385 -1.34 -26.56 0.41
CA SER A 385 -1.57 -27.61 -0.57
C SER A 385 -3.01 -28.16 -0.45
N ALA A 386 -3.42 -28.95 -1.43
CA ALA A 386 -4.67 -29.69 -1.36
C ALA A 386 -4.59 -30.94 -0.48
N THR A 387 -3.38 -31.34 -0.04
CA THR A 387 -3.11 -32.60 0.64
C THR A 387 -3.34 -32.48 2.14
N ASN A 388 -4.22 -33.31 2.67
CA ASN A 388 -4.45 -33.45 4.10
C ASN A 388 -3.25 -34.10 4.80
N TYR A 389 -2.96 -33.73 6.04
CA TYR A 389 -1.96 -34.40 6.89
C TYR A 389 -2.64 -35.30 7.90
N ASP A 390 -3.52 -34.75 8.73
CA ASP A 390 -4.36 -35.48 9.69
C ASP A 390 -5.70 -34.74 9.90
N ASP A 391 -6.37 -34.98 11.04
CA ASP A 391 -7.66 -34.36 11.35
C ASP A 391 -7.56 -32.86 11.58
N ASP A 392 -6.49 -32.34 12.18
CA ASP A 392 -6.30 -30.96 12.58
C ASP A 392 -5.34 -30.20 11.67
N GLU A 393 -4.44 -30.89 10.97
CA GLU A 393 -3.41 -30.28 10.11
C GLU A 393 -3.53 -30.69 8.64
N ALA A 394 -3.00 -29.81 7.78
CA ALA A 394 -2.83 -30.08 6.35
C ALA A 394 -1.43 -29.64 5.90
N TYR A 395 -0.95 -30.25 4.80
CA TYR A 395 0.35 -29.87 4.27
C TYR A 395 0.33 -28.48 3.65
N SER A 396 1.38 -27.73 3.94
CA SER A 396 1.75 -26.46 3.31
C SER A 396 3.16 -26.52 2.73
N LEU A 397 3.44 -25.69 1.74
CA LEU A 397 4.81 -25.32 1.39
C LEU A 397 5.24 -24.18 2.31
N LYS A 398 6.30 -24.43 3.08
CA LYS A 398 6.93 -23.42 3.95
C LYS A 398 8.34 -23.12 3.47
N PHE A 399 8.65 -21.82 3.34
CA PHE A 399 9.99 -21.38 2.95
C PHE A 399 10.45 -20.12 3.69
N SER A 400 11.77 -19.98 3.77
CA SER A 400 12.50 -18.84 4.30
C SER A 400 13.90 -18.81 3.69
N SER A 401 14.80 -17.99 4.20
CA SER A 401 16.22 -17.99 3.82
C SER A 401 16.93 -19.34 4.06
N SER A 402 16.42 -20.19 4.96
CA SER A 402 17.06 -21.46 5.37
C SER A 402 16.18 -22.68 5.13
N VAL A 403 14.91 -22.52 4.84
CA VAL A 403 13.94 -23.59 4.69
C VAL A 403 13.22 -23.47 3.35
N ASN A 404 12.99 -24.57 2.67
CA ASN A 404 12.02 -24.71 1.57
C ASN A 404 11.57 -26.17 1.53
N ASN A 405 10.48 -26.46 2.22
CA ASN A 405 9.96 -27.83 2.35
C ASN A 405 8.47 -27.82 2.71
N LYS A 406 7.85 -29.01 2.71
CA LYS A 406 6.48 -29.18 3.21
C LYS A 406 6.47 -29.29 4.73
N TYR A 407 5.41 -28.76 5.33
CA TYR A 407 5.12 -28.82 6.76
C TYR A 407 3.64 -29.06 7.00
N GLY A 408 3.27 -29.66 8.14
CA GLY A 408 1.91 -29.64 8.66
C GLY A 408 1.62 -28.27 9.29
N GLU A 409 0.47 -27.71 8.97
CA GLU A 409 -0.02 -26.45 9.54
C GLU A 409 -1.49 -26.61 9.94
N TYR A 410 -1.89 -26.01 11.04
CA TYR A 410 -3.26 -26.10 11.53
C TYR A 410 -4.25 -25.59 10.48
N LYS A 411 -5.30 -26.36 10.18
CA LYS A 411 -6.33 -26.06 9.18
C LYS A 411 -7.08 -24.76 9.44
N THR A 412 -7.10 -24.31 10.69
CA THR A 412 -7.67 -23.03 11.13
C THR A 412 -6.83 -21.83 10.75
N ASN A 413 -5.52 -21.99 10.51
CA ASN A 413 -4.65 -20.92 10.11
C ASN A 413 -5.01 -20.37 8.74
N GLY A 414 -4.73 -19.09 8.51
CA GLY A 414 -4.91 -18.44 7.21
C GLY A 414 -3.60 -18.40 6.43
N LEU A 415 -3.48 -19.17 5.35
CA LEU A 415 -2.30 -19.22 4.50
C LEU A 415 -2.61 -18.73 3.09
N SER A 416 -1.57 -18.34 2.36
CA SER A 416 -1.67 -17.99 0.94
C SER A 416 -1.97 -19.22 0.09
N VAL A 417 -2.50 -19.00 -1.11
CA VAL A 417 -2.71 -20.03 -2.14
C VAL A 417 -2.04 -19.58 -3.44
N ARG A 418 -1.22 -20.47 -4.02
CA ARG A 418 -0.67 -20.29 -5.36
C ARG A 418 -1.37 -21.27 -6.31
N PRO A 419 -2.27 -20.79 -7.18
CA PRO A 419 -3.08 -21.67 -8.01
C PRO A 419 -2.28 -22.33 -9.14
N PHE A 420 -2.66 -23.57 -9.45
CA PHE A 420 -2.20 -24.31 -10.63
C PHE A 420 -3.35 -24.52 -11.62
N HIS A 421 -3.01 -24.69 -12.88
CA HIS A 421 -3.95 -24.94 -13.98
C HIS A 421 -3.41 -26.01 -14.93
N ALA A 422 -4.27 -26.91 -15.40
CA ALA A 422 -3.91 -27.78 -16.51
C ALA A 422 -3.95 -26.96 -17.80
N LEU A 423 -2.92 -27.07 -18.65
CA LEU A 423 -2.90 -26.36 -19.92
C LEU A 423 -3.91 -26.96 -20.89
N PRO A 424 -4.75 -26.14 -21.57
CA PRO A 424 -5.72 -26.63 -22.54
C PRO A 424 -5.01 -27.21 -23.76
N THR A 425 -5.64 -28.16 -24.40
CA THR A 425 -5.27 -28.60 -25.76
C THR A 425 -5.58 -27.47 -26.75
N GLU A 426 -4.79 -27.38 -27.83
CA GLU A 426 -5.06 -26.46 -28.93
C GLU A 426 -6.37 -26.76 -29.63
#